data_f24f7a43d18f2cff68c20366288a03fd
#
_entry.id   f24f7a43d18f2cff68c20366288a03fd
#
_cell.length_a   1.000
_cell.length_b   1.000
_cell.length_c   1.000
_cell.angle_alpha   90.00
_cell.angle_beta   90.00
_cell.angle_gamma   90.00
#
_symmetry.space_group_name_H-M   'P 1'
#
loop_
_entity.id
_entity.type
_entity.pdbx_description
1 polymer ?
#
loop_
_entity_poly.entity_id
_entity_poly.type
_entity_poly.pdbx_seq_one_letter_code
_entity_poly.pdbx_strand_id
1 'polypeptide(L)'
;MRFTIRDETVHSAFNALESAVMPAAAAKAMRERLEDERNAAKARAFLHATGSVAERDARALLDEEYRQACERFYAAVEADEEFRNQRSKCEAIIEAWRTVQSNYRAMGKVAA
;
A
#
# COMPACT_ATOMS: atom_id res chain seq x y z
N MET A 1 7.55 -33.48 0.75
CA MET A 1 8.19 -32.36 1.44
C MET A 1 7.22 -31.79 2.47
N ARG A 2 7.59 -31.80 3.73
CA ARG A 2 6.75 -31.23 4.79
C ARG A 2 6.98 -29.73 4.89
N PHE A 3 5.95 -28.95 4.74
CA PHE A 3 5.97 -27.53 4.99
C PHE A 3 5.75 -27.30 6.48
N THR A 4 6.74 -26.74 7.16
CA THR A 4 6.61 -26.36 8.56
C THR A 4 6.76 -24.83 8.65
N ILE A 5 5.79 -24.17 9.23
CA ILE A 5 5.88 -22.74 9.52
C ILE A 5 6.19 -22.63 11.01
N ARG A 6 7.30 -21.95 11.34
CA ARG A 6 7.73 -21.76 12.73
C ARG A 6 6.74 -20.87 13.48
N ASP A 7 6.46 -21.19 14.73
CA ASP A 7 5.61 -20.36 15.58
C ASP A 7 6.14 -18.92 15.69
N GLU A 8 7.45 -18.75 15.74
CA GLU A 8 8.10 -17.43 15.75
C GLU A 8 7.74 -16.60 14.53
N THR A 9 7.68 -17.22 13.36
CA THR A 9 7.29 -16.55 12.10
C THR A 9 5.85 -16.08 12.18
N VAL A 10 4.95 -16.89 12.73
CA VAL A 10 3.53 -16.53 12.90
C VAL A 10 3.37 -15.42 13.91
N HIS A 11 4.08 -15.49 15.07
CA HIS A 11 4.09 -14.42 16.07
C HIS A 11 4.58 -13.10 15.47
N SER A 12 5.66 -13.14 14.69
CA SER A 12 6.18 -11.96 14.01
C SER A 12 5.17 -11.38 13.03
N ALA A 13 4.42 -12.23 12.31
CA ALA A 13 3.38 -11.79 11.39
C ALA A 13 2.23 -11.08 12.13
N PHE A 14 1.75 -11.64 13.24
CA PHE A 14 0.71 -11.00 14.06
C PHE A 14 1.20 -9.66 14.64
N ASN A 15 2.41 -9.62 15.18
CA ASN A 15 3.00 -8.40 15.73
C ASN A 15 3.16 -7.32 14.67
N ALA A 16 3.59 -7.70 13.46
CA ALA A 16 3.72 -6.77 12.34
C ALA A 16 2.37 -6.19 11.93
N LEU A 17 1.32 -7.00 11.87
CA LEU A 17 -0.04 -6.53 11.56
C LEU A 17 -0.55 -5.55 12.61
N GLU A 18 -0.37 -5.86 13.88
CA GLU A 18 -0.79 -4.99 14.99
C GLU A 18 -0.04 -3.66 14.98
N SER A 19 1.29 -3.71 14.84
CA SER A 19 2.14 -2.52 14.83
C SER A 19 1.91 -1.62 13.63
N ALA A 20 1.45 -2.18 12.50
CA ALA A 20 1.25 -1.44 11.26
C ALA A 20 -0.09 -0.72 11.16
N VAL A 21 -1.06 -0.97 12.05
CA VAL A 21 -2.42 -0.42 11.93
C VAL A 21 -2.42 1.10 11.81
N MET A 22 -1.76 1.81 12.72
CA MET A 22 -1.72 3.27 12.71
C MET A 22 -0.85 3.84 11.58
N PRO A 23 0.39 3.35 11.38
CA PRO A 23 1.22 3.83 10.28
C PRO A 23 0.61 3.56 8.90
N ALA A 24 -0.06 2.43 8.70
CA ALA A 24 -0.71 2.11 7.44
C ALA A 24 -1.88 3.05 7.15
N ALA A 25 -2.69 3.37 8.16
CA ALA A 25 -3.77 4.34 8.03
C ALA A 25 -3.23 5.74 7.70
N ALA A 26 -2.14 6.15 8.33
CA ALA A 26 -1.47 7.42 8.04
C ALA A 26 -0.93 7.48 6.61
N ALA A 27 -0.34 6.39 6.12
CA ALA A 27 0.17 6.29 4.75
C ALA A 27 -0.96 6.40 3.72
N LYS A 28 -2.09 5.74 3.96
CA LYS A 28 -3.26 5.84 3.10
C LYS A 28 -3.82 7.25 3.06
N ALA A 29 -3.97 7.90 4.21
CA ALA A 29 -4.45 9.28 4.30
C ALA A 29 -3.51 10.25 3.59
N MET A 30 -2.20 10.06 3.71
CA MET A 30 -1.21 10.87 3.03
C MET A 30 -1.30 10.72 1.50
N ARG A 31 -1.48 9.49 1.01
CA ARG A 31 -1.67 9.23 -0.42
C ARG A 31 -2.89 9.99 -0.96
N GLU A 32 -4.01 9.93 -0.27
CA GLU A 32 -5.23 10.62 -0.67
C GLU A 32 -5.06 12.14 -0.67
N ARG A 33 -4.41 12.69 0.36
CA ARG A 33 -4.14 14.12 0.46
C ARG A 33 -3.23 14.61 -0.66
N LEU A 34 -2.17 13.89 -0.96
CA LEU A 34 -1.23 14.27 -2.01
C LEU A 34 -1.79 14.09 -3.41
N GLU A 35 -2.75 13.18 -3.61
CA GLU A 35 -3.53 13.10 -4.83
C GLU A 35 -4.34 14.37 -5.05
N ASP A 36 -5.03 14.87 -4.02
CA ASP A 36 -5.77 16.11 -4.08
C ASP A 36 -4.86 17.31 -4.34
N GLU A 37 -3.71 17.37 -3.70
CA GLU A 37 -2.72 18.43 -3.93
C GLU A 37 -2.19 18.43 -5.37
N ARG A 38 -1.93 17.23 -5.93
CA ARG A 38 -1.52 17.09 -7.33
C ARG A 38 -2.59 17.63 -8.28
N ASN A 39 -3.85 17.26 -8.05
CA ASN A 39 -4.97 17.72 -8.87
C ASN A 39 -5.15 19.23 -8.77
N ALA A 40 -5.01 19.79 -7.58
CA ALA A 40 -5.08 21.24 -7.36
C ALA A 40 -3.93 21.99 -8.04
N ALA A 41 -2.71 21.44 -7.99
CA ALA A 41 -1.55 22.03 -8.66
C ALA A 41 -1.74 22.06 -10.17
N LYS A 42 -2.28 21.00 -10.75
CA LYS A 42 -2.59 20.93 -12.18
C LYS A 42 -3.64 21.99 -12.56
N ALA A 43 -4.68 22.11 -11.77
CA ALA A 43 -5.73 23.11 -12.00
C ALA A 43 -5.17 24.55 -11.95
N ARG A 44 -4.32 24.84 -10.97
CA ARG A 44 -3.67 26.16 -10.89
C ARG A 44 -2.80 26.45 -12.12
N ALA A 45 -1.99 25.50 -12.52
CA ALA A 45 -1.16 25.61 -13.70
C ALA A 45 -1.98 25.86 -14.96
N PHE A 46 -3.07 25.14 -15.11
CA PHE A 46 -3.99 25.33 -16.24
C PHE A 46 -4.60 26.75 -16.25
N LEU A 47 -5.05 27.22 -15.08
CA LEU A 47 -5.66 28.55 -14.97
C LEU A 47 -4.67 29.69 -15.21
N HIS A 48 -3.39 29.52 -14.89
CA HIS A 48 -2.35 30.50 -15.14
C HIS A 48 -1.76 30.45 -16.56
N ALA A 49 -1.99 29.36 -17.29
CA ALA A 49 -1.51 29.22 -18.66
C ALA A 49 -2.36 30.02 -19.64
N THR A 50 -1.75 30.39 -20.76
CA THR A 50 -2.43 31.10 -21.86
C THR A 50 -2.48 30.23 -23.10
N GLY A 51 -3.43 30.51 -23.99
CA GLY A 51 -3.58 29.79 -25.24
C GLY A 51 -4.87 28.97 -25.28
N SER A 52 -4.95 28.05 -26.25
CA SER A 52 -6.09 27.13 -26.41
C SER A 52 -6.14 26.14 -25.19
N VAL A 53 -7.26 25.44 -25.06
CA VAL A 53 -7.42 24.41 -24.03
C VAL A 53 -6.31 23.36 -24.17
N ALA A 54 -6.02 22.90 -25.39
CA ALA A 54 -4.96 21.91 -25.60
C ALA A 54 -3.57 22.43 -25.22
N GLU A 55 -3.27 23.68 -25.56
CA GLU A 55 -2.01 24.33 -25.16
C GLU A 55 -1.90 24.50 -23.66
N ARG A 56 -2.97 24.90 -22.99
CA ARG A 56 -3.03 25.07 -21.54
C ARG A 56 -2.84 23.74 -20.81
N ASP A 57 -3.46 22.66 -21.30
CA ASP A 57 -3.26 21.32 -20.78
C ASP A 57 -1.80 20.87 -20.88
N ALA A 58 -1.20 21.08 -22.06
CA ALA A 58 0.19 20.74 -22.30
C ALA A 58 1.15 21.51 -21.37
N ARG A 59 0.89 22.80 -21.19
CA ARG A 59 1.69 23.65 -20.29
C ARG A 59 1.53 23.25 -18.84
N ALA A 60 0.31 22.87 -18.42
CA ALA A 60 0.08 22.40 -17.05
C ALA A 60 0.89 21.13 -16.73
N LEU A 61 1.04 20.22 -17.68
CA LEU A 61 1.85 19.01 -17.51
C LEU A 61 3.34 19.30 -17.34
N LEU A 62 3.82 20.43 -17.83
CA LEU A 62 5.22 20.83 -17.75
C LEU A 62 5.50 21.79 -16.58
N ASP A 63 4.45 22.20 -15.86
CA ASP A 63 4.56 23.12 -14.73
C ASP A 63 5.36 22.49 -13.59
N GLU A 64 6.32 23.27 -13.04
CA GLU A 64 7.22 22.75 -11.99
C GLU A 64 6.49 22.40 -10.70
N GLU A 65 5.55 23.23 -10.25
CA GLU A 65 4.75 22.94 -9.06
C GLU A 65 3.95 21.65 -9.23
N TYR A 66 3.33 21.45 -10.38
CA TYR A 66 2.62 20.21 -10.71
C TYR A 66 3.55 19.01 -10.70
N ARG A 67 4.71 19.11 -11.33
CA ARG A 67 5.68 18.01 -11.37
C ARG A 67 6.19 17.65 -9.98
N GLN A 68 6.45 18.61 -9.13
CA GLN A 68 6.82 18.36 -7.73
C GLN A 68 5.69 17.70 -6.94
N ALA A 69 4.44 18.12 -7.17
CA ALA A 69 3.29 17.50 -6.55
C ALA A 69 3.12 16.03 -7.00
N CYS A 70 3.39 15.73 -8.27
CA CYS A 70 3.42 14.36 -8.78
C CYS A 70 4.47 13.50 -8.07
N GLU A 71 5.68 14.02 -7.89
CA GLU A 71 6.75 13.28 -7.20
C GLU A 71 6.37 12.96 -5.75
N ARG A 72 5.80 13.93 -5.04
CA ARG A 72 5.32 13.70 -3.67
C ARG A 72 4.21 12.65 -3.63
N PHE A 73 3.29 12.70 -4.57
CA PHE A 73 2.20 11.73 -4.68
C PHE A 73 2.74 10.33 -4.94
N TYR A 74 3.68 10.16 -5.87
CA TYR A 74 4.28 8.86 -6.16
C TYR A 74 5.02 8.28 -4.97
N ALA A 75 5.73 9.09 -4.20
CA ALA A 75 6.37 8.65 -2.95
C ALA A 75 5.33 8.14 -1.94
N ALA A 76 4.19 8.82 -1.82
CA ALA A 76 3.10 8.38 -0.94
C ALA A 76 2.44 7.10 -1.43
N VAL A 77 2.29 6.91 -2.73
CA VAL A 77 1.78 5.66 -3.33
C VAL A 77 2.71 4.50 -2.96
N GLU A 78 4.01 4.69 -3.12
CA GLU A 78 5.00 3.67 -2.77
C GLU A 78 4.92 3.27 -1.31
N ALA A 79 4.85 4.23 -0.40
CA ALA A 79 4.72 3.97 1.04
C ALA A 79 3.44 3.21 1.38
N ASP A 80 2.30 3.58 0.80
CA ASP A 80 1.03 2.89 1.00
C ASP A 80 1.07 1.45 0.45
N GLU A 81 1.66 1.24 -0.72
CA GLU A 81 1.81 -0.08 -1.32
C GLU A 81 2.75 -0.99 -0.49
N GLU A 82 3.78 -0.45 0.13
CA GLU A 82 4.66 -1.21 1.03
C GLU A 82 3.86 -1.78 2.20
N PHE A 83 3.00 -0.98 2.84
CA PHE A 83 2.14 -1.46 3.91
C PHE A 83 1.14 -2.51 3.43
N ARG A 84 0.55 -2.32 2.26
CA ARG A 84 -0.39 -3.28 1.67
C ARG A 84 0.28 -4.62 1.37
N ASN A 85 1.48 -4.58 0.79
CA ASN A 85 2.25 -5.77 0.48
C ASN A 85 2.69 -6.51 1.74
N GLN A 86 3.11 -5.78 2.77
CA GLN A 86 3.46 -6.37 4.04
C GLN A 86 2.25 -7.03 4.72
N ARG A 87 1.09 -6.40 4.68
CA ARG A 87 -0.15 -6.97 5.19
C ARG A 87 -0.48 -8.27 4.47
N SER A 88 -0.45 -8.28 3.16
CA SER A 88 -0.72 -9.46 2.35
C SER A 88 0.23 -10.61 2.66
N LYS A 89 1.51 -10.29 2.84
CA LYS A 89 2.52 -11.27 3.24
C LYS A 89 2.22 -11.88 4.61
N CYS A 90 1.90 -11.03 5.60
CA CYS A 90 1.59 -11.50 6.95
C CYS A 90 0.32 -12.34 6.98
N GLU A 91 -0.72 -11.92 6.27
CA GLU A 91 -1.97 -12.68 6.14
C GLU A 91 -1.75 -14.04 5.48
N ALA A 92 -0.91 -14.11 4.46
CA ALA A 92 -0.55 -15.35 3.79
C ALA A 92 0.19 -16.32 4.73
N ILE A 93 1.09 -15.81 5.55
CA ILE A 93 1.81 -16.61 6.57
C ILE A 93 0.82 -17.19 7.57
N ILE A 94 -0.08 -16.38 8.08
CA ILE A 94 -1.09 -16.80 9.06
C ILE A 94 -2.04 -17.84 8.46
N GLU A 95 -2.49 -17.64 7.23
CA GLU A 95 -3.38 -18.56 6.55
C GLU A 95 -2.70 -19.91 6.27
N ALA A 96 -1.45 -19.89 5.84
CA ALA A 96 -0.66 -21.09 5.62
C ALA A 96 -0.47 -21.87 6.94
N TRP A 97 -0.20 -21.15 8.05
CA TRP A 97 -0.09 -21.78 9.37
C TRP A 97 -1.41 -22.43 9.82
N ARG A 98 -2.54 -21.76 9.62
CA ARG A 98 -3.87 -22.31 9.93
C ARG A 98 -4.12 -23.59 9.15
N THR A 99 -3.77 -23.62 7.87
CA THR A 99 -3.92 -24.80 7.02
C THR A 99 -3.09 -25.96 7.53
N VAL A 100 -1.84 -25.72 7.91
CA VAL A 100 -0.95 -26.74 8.48
C VAL A 100 -1.54 -27.29 9.79
N GLN A 101 -2.01 -26.43 10.68
CA GLN A 101 -2.62 -26.84 11.95
C GLN A 101 -3.89 -27.66 11.74
N SER A 102 -4.72 -27.26 10.79
CA SER A 102 -5.92 -27.99 10.42
C SER A 102 -5.60 -29.39 9.90
N ASN A 103 -4.58 -29.51 9.06
CA ASN A 103 -4.14 -30.80 8.52
C ASN A 103 -3.61 -31.73 9.63
N TYR A 104 -2.84 -31.20 10.57
CA TYR A 104 -2.37 -31.98 11.72
C TYR A 104 -3.52 -32.47 12.60
N ARG A 105 -4.52 -31.66 12.85
CA ARG A 105 -5.72 -32.06 13.59
C ARG A 105 -6.49 -33.16 12.88
N ALA A 106 -6.64 -33.06 11.57
CA ALA A 106 -7.31 -34.09 10.76
C ALA A 106 -6.55 -35.41 10.80
N MET A 107 -5.22 -35.38 10.71
CA MET A 107 -4.36 -36.56 10.85
C MET A 107 -4.50 -37.21 12.23
N GLY A 108 -4.50 -36.39 13.29
CA GLY A 108 -4.68 -36.88 14.66
C GLY A 108 -6.03 -37.58 14.87
N LYS A 109 -7.09 -37.07 14.28
CA LYS A 109 -8.43 -37.70 14.32
C LYS A 109 -8.47 -39.05 13.58
N VAL A 110 -7.76 -39.15 12.48
CA VAL A 110 -7.66 -40.39 11.70
C VAL A 110 -6.80 -41.42 12.43
N ALA A 111 -5.74 -40.98 13.12
CA ALA A 111 -4.85 -41.85 13.88
C ALA A 111 -5.45 -42.35 15.22
N ALA A 112 -6.45 -41.67 15.71
CA ALA A 112 -7.16 -42.05 16.92
C ALA A 112 -8.27 -43.03 16.62
#